data_33c5fb124d7e878a83023a65111d6543
#
_entry.id   33c5fb124d7e878a83023a65111d6543
#
_cell.length_a   1.000
_cell.length_b   1.000
_cell.length_c   1.000
_cell.angle_alpha   90.00
_cell.angle_beta   90.00
_cell.angle_gamma   90.00
#
_symmetry.space_group_name_H-M   'P 1'
#
loop_
_entity.id
_entity.type
_entity.pdbx_description
1 polymer ?
#
loop_
_entity_poly.entity_id
_entity_poly.type
_entity_poly.pdbx_seq_one_letter_code
_entity_poly.pdbx_strand_id
1 'polypeptide(L)'
;MNTRTACWARSLLVAALFAGPSFGADDEALKKDMTSVIALQGLPCGQVVAVKVNAENDYACLCMDGNRYRVYINAAGRVVVEKQK
;
A
#
# COMPACT_ATOMS: atom_id res chain seq x y z
N MET A 1 -41.28 -16.28 -12.02
CA MET A 1 -40.29 -17.25 -11.56
C MET A 1 -38.95 -17.01 -12.17
N ASN A 2 -38.89 -16.97 -13.47
CA ASN A 2 -37.61 -16.88 -14.17
C ASN A 2 -36.89 -15.57 -13.96
N THR A 3 -37.60 -14.52 -13.73
CA THR A 3 -37.02 -13.22 -13.52
C THR A 3 -36.10 -13.17 -12.32
N ARG A 4 -36.40 -13.93 -11.32
CA ARG A 4 -35.56 -13.97 -10.14
C ARG A 4 -34.19 -14.54 -10.41
N THR A 5 -34.15 -15.54 -11.24
CA THR A 5 -32.89 -16.16 -11.62
C THR A 5 -31.98 -15.16 -12.32
N ALA A 6 -32.53 -14.36 -13.19
CA ALA A 6 -31.75 -13.36 -13.89
C ALA A 6 -31.12 -12.34 -12.94
N CYS A 7 -31.83 -11.96 -11.90
CA CYS A 7 -31.30 -11.03 -10.92
C CYS A 7 -30.10 -11.59 -10.18
N TRP A 8 -30.13 -12.83 -9.90
CA TRP A 8 -29.02 -13.48 -9.20
C TRP A 8 -27.76 -13.45 -10.04
N ALA A 9 -27.92 -13.73 -11.33
CA ALA A 9 -26.76 -13.70 -12.22
C ALA A 9 -26.09 -12.34 -12.23
N ARG A 10 -26.89 -11.29 -12.22
CA ARG A 10 -26.32 -9.95 -12.21
C ARG A 10 -25.53 -9.67 -10.94
N SER A 11 -26.02 -10.13 -9.83
CA SER A 11 -25.31 -9.92 -8.56
C SER A 11 -23.94 -10.57 -8.57
N LEU A 12 -23.85 -11.75 -9.15
CA LEU A 12 -22.57 -12.46 -9.23
C LEU A 12 -21.57 -11.70 -10.08
N LEU A 13 -22.02 -11.08 -11.16
CA LEU A 13 -21.12 -10.31 -12.01
C LEU A 13 -20.57 -9.09 -11.28
N VAL A 14 -21.39 -8.45 -10.48
CA VAL A 14 -20.93 -7.30 -9.70
C VAL A 14 -19.82 -7.72 -8.74
N ALA A 15 -19.99 -8.83 -8.09
CA ALA A 15 -18.97 -9.33 -7.15
C ALA A 15 -17.65 -9.58 -7.84
N ALA A 16 -17.69 -10.10 -9.04
CA ALA A 16 -16.46 -10.36 -9.79
C ALA A 16 -15.67 -9.10 -10.11
N LEU A 17 -16.34 -7.99 -10.31
CA LEU A 17 -15.67 -6.73 -10.64
C LEU A 17 -14.82 -6.18 -9.49
N PHE A 18 -15.15 -6.50 -8.27
CA PHE A 18 -14.37 -6.02 -7.14
C PHE A 18 -13.02 -6.69 -7.03
N ALA A 19 -12.84 -7.85 -7.59
CA ALA A 19 -11.61 -8.59 -7.43
C ALA A 19 -10.45 -8.02 -8.26
N GLY A 20 -10.75 -7.30 -9.34
CA GLY A 20 -9.74 -6.96 -10.33
C GLY A 20 -8.93 -5.70 -10.09
N PRO A 21 -9.51 -4.56 -9.74
CA PRO A 21 -8.86 -3.27 -9.94
C PRO A 21 -7.95 -2.77 -8.83
N SER A 22 -7.61 -3.55 -7.85
CA SER A 22 -6.95 -3.00 -6.68
C SER A 22 -5.44 -2.85 -6.76
N PHE A 23 -4.76 -3.52 -7.68
CA PHE A 23 -3.29 -3.57 -7.63
C PHE A 23 -2.61 -2.26 -8.00
N GLY A 24 -3.00 -1.63 -9.09
CA GLY A 24 -2.39 -0.40 -9.52
C GLY A 24 -2.64 0.75 -8.56
N ALA A 25 -3.83 0.80 -7.99
CA ALA A 25 -4.19 1.83 -7.02
C ALA A 25 -3.40 1.68 -5.72
N ASP A 26 -3.10 0.45 -5.33
CA ASP A 26 -2.37 0.18 -4.09
C ASP A 26 -0.96 0.72 -4.12
N ASP A 27 -0.28 0.65 -5.27
CA ASP A 27 1.07 1.17 -5.38
C ASP A 27 1.15 2.67 -5.11
N GLU A 28 0.25 3.44 -5.71
CA GLU A 28 0.25 4.88 -5.51
C GLU A 28 -0.16 5.25 -4.09
N ALA A 29 -1.15 4.58 -3.54
CA ALA A 29 -1.58 4.80 -2.18
C ALA A 29 -0.46 4.47 -1.20
N LEU A 30 0.25 3.37 -1.44
CA LEU A 30 1.34 2.94 -0.59
C LEU A 30 2.48 3.95 -0.58
N LYS A 31 2.85 4.49 -1.74
CA LYS A 31 3.87 5.52 -1.83
C LYS A 31 3.50 6.76 -1.03
N LYS A 32 2.25 7.19 -1.12
CA LYS A 32 1.77 8.33 -0.37
C LYS A 32 1.79 8.06 1.13
N ASP A 33 1.37 6.89 1.54
CA ASP A 33 1.37 6.50 2.94
C ASP A 33 2.79 6.49 3.50
N MET A 34 3.72 5.90 2.77
CA MET A 34 5.12 5.85 3.20
C MET A 34 5.73 7.23 3.28
N THR A 35 5.41 8.11 2.33
CA THR A 35 5.88 9.49 2.36
C THR A 35 5.43 10.17 3.65
N SER A 36 4.16 9.99 4.01
CA SER A 36 3.62 10.58 5.23
C SER A 36 4.27 10.01 6.48
N VAL A 37 4.47 8.70 6.51
CA VAL A 37 5.10 8.04 7.66
C VAL A 37 6.51 8.56 7.89
N ILE A 38 7.30 8.67 6.83
CA ILE A 38 8.68 9.15 6.94
C ILE A 38 8.69 10.62 7.36
N ALA A 39 7.80 11.43 6.81
CA ALA A 39 7.69 12.84 7.17
C ALA A 39 7.31 13.02 8.64
N LEU A 40 6.42 12.21 9.15
CA LEU A 40 6.00 12.27 10.55
C LEU A 40 7.14 11.93 11.50
N GLN A 41 8.11 11.15 11.05
CA GLN A 41 9.31 10.86 11.84
C GLN A 41 10.33 11.97 11.76
N GLY A 42 10.08 13.00 10.96
CA GLY A 42 11.01 14.11 10.80
C GLY A 42 12.24 13.78 9.96
N LEU A 43 12.16 12.76 9.13
CA LEU A 43 13.30 12.31 8.32
C LEU A 43 13.23 12.90 6.92
N PRO A 44 14.41 13.27 6.35
CA PRO A 44 14.44 13.83 5.00
C PRO A 44 14.10 12.77 3.96
N CYS A 45 13.22 13.08 3.04
CA CYS A 45 12.83 12.17 1.98
C CYS A 45 12.34 12.94 0.74
N GLY A 46 11.57 13.99 0.97
CA GLY A 46 10.84 14.68 -0.07
C GLY A 46 9.59 13.88 -0.43
N GLN A 47 9.75 12.79 -1.14
CA GLN A 47 8.65 11.96 -1.58
C GLN A 47 9.16 10.56 -1.87
N VAL A 48 8.39 9.56 -1.50
CA VAL A 48 8.73 8.18 -1.82
C VAL A 48 8.40 7.92 -3.29
N VAL A 49 9.39 7.50 -4.05
CA VAL A 49 9.25 7.26 -5.48
C VAL A 49 9.15 5.76 -5.81
N ALA A 50 9.59 4.90 -4.92
CA ALA A 50 9.49 3.45 -5.10
C ALA A 50 9.34 2.77 -3.75
N VAL A 51 8.52 1.74 -3.71
CA VAL A 51 8.31 0.92 -2.52
C VAL A 51 8.44 -0.55 -2.91
N LYS A 52 9.22 -1.28 -2.13
CA LYS A 52 9.33 -2.73 -2.26
C LYS A 52 8.75 -3.36 -1.00
N VAL A 53 7.82 -4.28 -1.19
CA VAL A 53 7.24 -5.02 -0.07
C VAL A 53 8.13 -6.22 0.22
N ASN A 54 8.79 -6.21 1.36
CA ASN A 54 9.67 -7.31 1.76
C ASN A 54 8.88 -8.44 2.41
N ALA A 55 7.92 -8.07 3.21
CA ALA A 55 7.05 -9.00 3.93
C ALA A 55 5.82 -8.23 4.38
N GLU A 56 4.90 -8.90 5.04
CA GLU A 56 3.75 -8.22 5.62
C GLU A 56 4.25 -7.19 6.64
N ASN A 57 3.78 -5.97 6.49
CA ASN A 57 4.16 -4.85 7.36
C ASN A 57 5.65 -4.56 7.37
N ASP A 58 6.33 -4.77 6.25
CA ASP A 58 7.75 -4.52 6.11
C ASP A 58 8.03 -4.02 4.69
N TYR A 59 8.45 -2.77 4.58
CA TYR A 59 8.60 -2.10 3.30
C TYR A 59 9.97 -1.46 3.18
N ALA A 60 10.53 -1.50 1.98
CA ALA A 60 11.73 -0.73 1.65
C ALA A 60 11.32 0.43 0.75
N CYS A 61 11.67 1.63 1.16
CA CYS A 61 11.26 2.85 0.47
C CYS A 61 12.46 3.58 -0.10
N LEU A 62 12.34 4.03 -1.33
CA LEU A 62 13.33 4.88 -1.98
C LEU A 62 12.73 6.27 -2.10
N CYS A 63 13.47 7.27 -1.63
CA CYS A 63 13.04 8.65 -1.63
C CYS A 63 13.58 9.41 -2.82
N MET A 64 12.89 10.50 -3.18
CA MET A 64 13.29 11.37 -4.27
C MET A 64 14.69 11.94 -4.07
N ASP A 65 15.08 12.21 -2.83
CA ASP A 65 16.38 12.76 -2.49
C ASP A 65 17.50 11.72 -2.45
N GLY A 66 17.22 10.47 -2.79
CA GLY A 66 18.19 9.39 -2.79
C GLY A 66 18.28 8.62 -1.48
N ASN A 67 17.65 9.06 -0.43
CA ASN A 67 17.64 8.34 0.82
C ASN A 67 16.77 7.11 0.73
N ARG A 68 17.15 6.08 1.47
CA ARG A 68 16.40 4.83 1.54
C ARG A 68 16.05 4.55 2.98
N TYR A 69 14.83 4.07 3.19
CA TYR A 69 14.35 3.75 4.52
C TYR A 69 13.66 2.39 4.51
N ARG A 70 13.79 1.70 5.62
CA ARG A 70 12.97 0.53 5.90
C ARG A 70 11.87 0.96 6.85
N VAL A 71 10.63 0.68 6.48
CA VAL A 71 9.45 0.99 7.29
C VAL A 71 8.79 -0.32 7.65
N TYR A 72 8.64 -0.58 8.93
CA TYR A 72 8.02 -1.81 9.37
C TYR A 72 7.30 -1.62 10.69
N ILE A 73 6.46 -2.59 11.02
CA ILE A 73 5.73 -2.61 12.29
C ILE A 73 6.40 -3.64 13.17
N ASN A 74 6.84 -3.21 14.37
CA ASN A 74 7.54 -4.10 15.29
C ASN A 74 6.55 -4.93 16.12
N ALA A 75 7.08 -5.78 16.98
CA ALA A 75 6.27 -6.68 17.81
C ALA A 75 5.32 -5.93 18.74
N ALA A 76 5.66 -4.69 19.09
CA ALA A 76 4.79 -3.87 19.94
C ALA A 76 3.68 -3.17 19.16
N GLY A 77 3.60 -3.38 17.85
CA GLY A 77 2.60 -2.75 16.99
C GLY A 77 2.93 -1.33 16.61
N ARG A 78 4.17 -0.90 16.73
CA ARG A 78 4.60 0.45 16.40
C ARG A 78 5.29 0.49 15.06
N VAL A 79 5.08 1.59 14.35
CA VAL A 79 5.77 1.84 13.09
C VAL A 79 7.20 2.29 13.39
N VAL A 80 8.17 1.62 12.77
CA VAL A 80 9.59 1.93 12.90
C VAL A 80 10.12 2.31 11.52
N VAL A 81 10.88 3.41 11.45
CA VAL A 81 11.53 3.85 10.22
C VAL A 81 13.03 3.87 10.45
N GLU A 82 13.76 3.09 9.66
CA GLU A 82 15.21 2.98 9.77
C GLU A 82 15.86 3.42 8.47
N LYS A 83 16.82 4.31 8.56
CA LYS A 83 17.58 4.74 7.39
C LYS A 83 18.50 3.62 6.93
N GLN A 84 18.49 3.37 5.65
CA GLN A 84 19.36 2.37 5.01
C GLN A 84 20.52 3.06 4.31
N LYS A 85 21.63 2.38 4.25
CA LYS A 85 22.80 2.90 3.54
C LYS A 85 22.81 2.58 2.06
#